data_99949f8e3f1669908892929db2afaf10
#
_entry.id   99949f8e3f1669908892929db2afaf10
#
_cell.length_a   1.000
_cell.length_b   1.000
_cell.length_c   1.000
_cell.angle_alpha   90.00
_cell.angle_beta   90.00
_cell.angle_gamma   90.00
#
_symmetry.space_group_name_H-M   'P 1'
#
loop_
_entity.id
_entity.type
_entity.pdbx_description
1 polymer ?
#
loop_
_entity_poly.entity_id
_entity_poly.type
_entity_poly.pdbx_seq_one_letter_code
_entity_poly.pdbx_strand_id
1 'polypeptide(L)'
;LQVYEGLPASGKTKAIISEMDRRRSLGDQVMLILSNEHEELTRRPDGREGGRMGCRDSTKKFQIDRVIGTAEACEWLAEQVAGSLIVFDEAQYFDSKIVPAWLEASERGVDILVGTPSRMQLKALNGDQYDLKKLEVMCSCQKRNATRVMYSEDLTYPTHLCDRC
;
A
#
# COMPACT_ATOMS: atom_id res chain seq x y z
N LEU A 1 11.33 -4.59 6.66
CA LEU A 1 10.39 -4.37 5.58
C LEU A 1 9.16 -5.26 5.77
N GLN A 2 7.96 -4.70 5.82
CA GLN A 2 6.68 -5.42 5.89
C GLN A 2 5.87 -5.22 4.61
N VAL A 3 5.22 -6.27 4.13
CA VAL A 3 4.39 -6.22 2.92
C VAL A 3 2.98 -6.71 3.21
N TYR A 4 1.99 -5.89 2.95
CA TYR A 4 0.57 -6.25 2.99
C TYR A 4 0.08 -6.49 1.56
N GLU A 5 -0.12 -7.76 1.23
CA GLU A 5 -0.59 -8.21 -0.07
C GLU A 5 -2.06 -8.59 -0.03
N GLY A 6 -2.84 -8.19 -1.00
CA GLY A 6 -4.23 -8.61 -1.14
C GLY A 6 -4.94 -7.89 -2.27
N LEU A 7 -5.96 -8.52 -2.80
CA LEU A 7 -6.78 -7.97 -3.87
C LEU A 7 -7.39 -6.61 -3.49
N PRO A 8 -7.81 -5.78 -4.46
CA PRO A 8 -8.62 -4.60 -4.17
C PRO A 8 -9.78 -4.94 -3.23
N ALA A 9 -10.06 -4.06 -2.28
CA ALA A 9 -11.06 -4.23 -1.21
C ALA A 9 -10.82 -5.43 -0.25
N SER A 10 -9.61 -6.00 -0.19
CA SER A 10 -9.23 -7.02 0.80
C SER A 10 -9.02 -6.47 2.23
N GLY A 11 -9.16 -5.16 2.41
CA GLY A 11 -8.89 -4.50 3.69
C GLY A 11 -7.44 -4.08 3.91
N LYS A 12 -6.58 -4.09 2.86
CA LYS A 12 -5.18 -3.60 2.95
C LYS A 12 -5.09 -2.22 3.58
N THR A 13 -5.76 -1.25 2.97
CA THR A 13 -5.78 0.14 3.47
C THR A 13 -6.26 0.23 4.91
N LYS A 14 -7.27 -0.58 5.31
CA LYS A 14 -7.73 -0.65 6.70
C LYS A 14 -6.63 -1.17 7.64
N ALA A 15 -5.93 -2.23 7.24
CA ALA A 15 -4.84 -2.81 8.02
C ALA A 15 -3.65 -1.84 8.13
N ILE A 16 -3.30 -1.15 7.03
CA ILE A 16 -2.28 -0.10 6.99
C ILE A 16 -2.64 1.03 7.95
N ILE A 17 -3.87 1.56 7.87
CA ILE A 17 -4.35 2.64 8.74
C ILE A 17 -4.27 2.21 10.22
N SER A 18 -4.66 0.99 10.54
CA SER A 18 -4.57 0.48 11.92
C SER A 18 -3.13 0.43 12.43
N GLU A 19 -2.18 0.03 11.60
CA GLU A 19 -0.77 0.00 11.96
C GLU A 19 -0.19 1.42 12.10
N MET A 20 -0.56 2.34 11.21
CA MET A 20 -0.17 3.76 11.31
C MET A 20 -0.68 4.38 12.61
N ASP A 21 -1.96 4.14 12.97
CA ASP A 21 -2.55 4.62 14.24
C ASP A 21 -1.80 4.05 15.45
N ARG A 22 -1.52 2.75 15.43
CA ARG A 22 -0.78 2.09 16.50
C ARG A 22 0.61 2.70 16.69
N ARG A 23 1.35 2.89 15.61
CA ARG A 23 2.70 3.45 15.65
C ARG A 23 2.70 4.92 16.11
N ARG A 24 1.76 5.73 15.64
CA ARG A 24 1.60 7.11 16.12
C ARG A 24 1.27 7.18 17.61
N SER A 25 0.46 6.23 18.12
CA SER A 25 0.15 6.18 19.56
C SER A 25 1.35 5.82 20.44
N LEU A 26 2.38 5.21 19.85
CA LEU A 26 3.65 4.92 20.50
C LEU A 26 4.68 6.08 20.39
N GLY A 27 4.31 7.15 19.68
CA GLY A 27 5.16 8.31 19.49
C GLY A 27 6.07 8.26 18.26
N ASP A 28 5.90 7.25 17.40
CA ASP A 28 6.69 7.11 16.18
C ASP A 28 6.34 8.18 15.16
N GLN A 29 7.33 8.62 14.40
CA GLN A 29 7.09 9.41 13.20
C GLN A 29 6.53 8.48 12.10
N VAL A 30 5.33 8.78 11.60
CA VAL A 30 4.65 7.97 10.59
C VAL A 30 4.35 8.83 9.37
N MET A 31 4.83 8.42 8.21
CA MET A 31 4.63 9.11 6.94
C MET A 31 3.97 8.20 5.91
N LEU A 32 3.02 8.73 5.15
CA LEU A 32 2.31 8.05 4.08
C LEU A 32 2.70 8.63 2.72
N ILE A 33 3.19 7.76 1.86
CA ILE A 33 3.70 8.09 0.54
C ILE A 33 2.84 7.41 -0.53
N LEU A 34 2.44 8.16 -1.54
CA LEU A 34 1.80 7.63 -2.74
C LEU A 34 2.65 7.94 -3.97
N SER A 35 2.50 7.10 -5.00
CA SER A 35 3.08 7.39 -6.30
C SER A 35 2.32 8.53 -6.98
N ASN A 36 3.04 9.43 -7.65
CA ASN A 36 2.44 10.46 -8.49
C ASN A 36 1.69 9.87 -9.69
N GLU A 37 2.07 8.66 -10.16
CA GLU A 37 1.30 7.92 -11.17
C GLU A 37 -0.09 7.53 -10.65
N HIS A 38 -0.19 7.18 -9.36
CA HIS A 38 -1.48 6.89 -8.73
C HIS A 38 -2.36 8.14 -8.64
N GLU A 39 -1.81 9.29 -8.30
CA GLU A 39 -2.57 10.54 -8.23
C GLU A 39 -3.17 10.92 -9.58
N GLU A 40 -2.41 10.78 -10.66
CA GLU A 40 -2.90 11.04 -12.02
C GLU A 40 -4.09 10.17 -12.39
N LEU A 41 -4.08 8.89 -11.97
CA LEU A 41 -5.18 7.95 -12.21
C LEU A 41 -6.40 8.22 -11.31
N THR A 42 -6.20 8.82 -10.14
CA THR A 42 -7.24 9.04 -9.13
C THR A 42 -7.70 10.50 -9.03
N ARG A 43 -7.16 11.40 -9.83
CA ARG A 43 -7.59 12.80 -9.88
C ARG A 43 -9.10 12.86 -10.08
N ARG A 44 -9.80 13.13 -8.99
CA ARG A 44 -11.21 13.47 -9.06
C ARG A 44 -11.35 14.84 -9.76
N PRO A 45 -12.42 15.04 -10.55
CA PRO A 45 -12.65 16.28 -11.27
C PRO A 45 -12.74 17.55 -10.40
N ASP A 46 -12.78 17.39 -9.07
CA ASP A 46 -12.96 18.48 -8.10
C ASP A 46 -11.66 19.15 -7.61
N GLY A 47 -10.50 18.83 -8.20
CA GLY A 47 -9.27 19.61 -8.05
C GLY A 47 -8.74 19.79 -6.63
N ARG A 48 -9.09 18.92 -5.68
CA ARG A 48 -8.66 19.07 -4.29
C ARG A 48 -7.23 18.56 -4.12
N GLU A 49 -6.29 19.49 -4.06
CA GLU A 49 -4.96 19.29 -3.51
C GLU A 49 -5.09 18.88 -2.02
N GLY A 50 -4.31 17.89 -1.61
CA GLY A 50 -4.35 17.37 -0.25
C GLY A 50 -5.07 16.03 -0.19
N GLY A 51 -4.51 15.02 -0.87
CA GLY A 51 -5.02 13.67 -0.86
C GLY A 51 -5.11 13.12 0.57
N ARG A 52 -6.25 12.51 0.90
CA ARG A 52 -6.42 11.75 2.13
C ARG A 52 -6.66 10.30 1.77
N MET A 53 -5.83 9.43 2.28
CA MET A 53 -6.09 8.00 2.24
C MET A 53 -7.21 7.65 3.22
N GLY A 54 -8.19 6.91 2.77
CA GLY A 54 -9.30 6.44 3.61
C GLY A 54 -9.79 5.06 3.17
N CYS A 55 -10.25 4.29 4.11
CA CYS A 55 -10.98 3.05 3.83
C CYS A 55 -12.46 3.40 3.56
N ARG A 56 -13.11 2.71 2.61
CA ARG A 56 -14.54 2.91 2.27
C ARG A 56 -15.46 2.77 3.49
N ASP A 57 -15.10 1.91 4.43
CA ASP A 57 -15.89 1.57 5.61
C ASP A 57 -15.47 2.34 6.87
N SER A 58 -14.60 3.36 6.73
CA SER A 58 -14.08 4.11 7.87
C SER A 58 -14.21 5.62 7.64
N THR A 59 -14.64 6.33 8.67
CA THR A 59 -14.59 7.80 8.71
C THR A 59 -13.17 8.32 8.90
N LYS A 60 -12.23 7.47 9.31
CA LYS A 60 -10.83 7.84 9.49
C LYS A 60 -10.16 8.05 8.14
N LYS A 61 -9.53 9.21 7.99
CA LYS A 61 -8.75 9.58 6.82
C LYS A 61 -7.36 10.01 7.28
N PHE A 62 -6.33 9.47 6.65
CA PHE A 62 -4.96 9.90 6.86
C PHE A 62 -4.56 10.89 5.78
N GLN A 63 -3.84 11.92 6.20
CA GLN A 63 -3.23 12.83 5.27
C GLN A 63 -2.10 12.10 4.56
N ILE A 64 -2.00 12.27 3.25
CA ILE A 64 -0.87 11.84 2.46
C ILE A 64 0.23 12.87 2.67
N ASP A 65 1.39 12.40 3.13
CA ASP A 65 2.51 13.28 3.44
C ASP A 65 3.29 13.66 2.19
N ARG A 66 3.40 12.72 1.21
CA ARG A 66 4.05 12.98 -0.08
C ARG A 66 3.38 12.23 -1.22
N VAL A 67 3.38 12.87 -2.38
CA VAL A 67 3.04 12.25 -3.67
C VAL A 67 4.25 12.45 -4.59
N ILE A 68 5.01 11.38 -4.84
CA ILE A 68 6.32 11.45 -5.48
C ILE A 68 6.53 10.28 -6.46
N GLY A 69 7.38 10.49 -7.46
CA GLY A 69 7.79 9.43 -8.37
C GLY A 69 8.84 8.50 -7.77
N THR A 70 9.11 7.37 -8.45
CA THR A 70 10.06 6.36 -7.97
C THR A 70 11.45 6.92 -7.70
N ALA A 71 12.01 7.73 -8.62
CA ALA A 71 13.36 8.28 -8.48
C ALA A 71 13.46 9.19 -7.24
N GLU A 72 12.50 10.11 -7.09
CA GLU A 72 12.44 11.01 -5.93
C GLU A 72 12.24 10.24 -4.63
N ALA A 73 11.42 9.17 -4.65
CA ALA A 73 11.22 8.32 -3.48
C ALA A 73 12.52 7.62 -3.05
N CYS A 74 13.34 7.15 -3.99
CA CYS A 74 14.63 6.54 -3.69
C CYS A 74 15.60 7.55 -3.04
N GLU A 75 15.72 8.75 -3.62
CA GLU A 75 16.56 9.82 -3.08
C GLU A 75 16.11 10.23 -1.69
N TRP A 76 14.81 10.45 -1.53
CA TRP A 76 14.24 10.84 -0.24
C TRP A 76 14.40 9.76 0.84
N LEU A 77 14.24 8.47 0.49
CA LEU A 77 14.45 7.37 1.43
C LEU A 77 15.89 7.30 1.95
N ALA A 78 16.88 7.68 1.14
CA ALA A 78 18.27 7.69 1.55
C ALA A 78 18.55 8.65 2.74
N GLU A 79 17.72 9.67 2.90
CA GLU A 79 17.83 10.68 3.96
C GLU A 79 17.06 10.31 5.24
N GLN A 80 16.23 9.26 5.21
CA GLN A 80 15.39 8.90 6.35
C GLN A 80 16.21 8.21 7.44
N VAL A 81 15.81 8.46 8.68
CA VAL A 81 16.50 7.99 9.88
C VAL A 81 15.74 6.87 10.59
N ALA A 82 16.46 6.07 11.35
CA ALA A 82 15.89 5.00 12.17
C ALA A 82 14.77 5.49 13.11
N GLY A 83 13.79 4.62 13.37
CA GLY A 83 12.66 4.89 14.28
C GLY A 83 11.46 5.56 13.62
N SER A 84 11.48 5.81 12.31
CA SER A 84 10.31 6.25 11.54
C SER A 84 9.60 5.04 10.89
N LEU A 85 8.28 5.15 10.73
CA LEU A 85 7.49 4.27 9.86
C LEU A 85 7.15 5.01 8.56
N ILE A 86 7.58 4.47 7.45
CA ILE A 86 7.25 4.98 6.12
C ILE A 86 6.34 3.97 5.41
N VAL A 87 5.19 4.45 4.98
CA VAL A 87 4.14 3.64 4.37
C VAL A 87 4.02 3.97 2.89
N PHE A 88 4.11 2.95 2.06
CA PHE A 88 3.81 3.01 0.63
C PHE A 88 2.52 2.24 0.37
N ASP A 89 1.40 2.92 0.19
CA ASP A 89 0.16 2.26 -0.26
C ASP A 89 0.06 2.29 -1.79
N GLU A 90 -0.67 1.34 -2.35
CA GLU A 90 -0.79 1.14 -3.80
C GLU A 90 0.58 1.07 -4.50
N ALA A 91 1.50 0.33 -3.90
CA ALA A 91 2.91 0.29 -4.28
C ALA A 91 3.17 -0.25 -5.71
N GLN A 92 2.18 -0.86 -6.37
CA GLN A 92 2.26 -1.28 -7.77
C GLN A 92 2.46 -0.11 -8.75
N TYR A 93 2.21 1.11 -8.31
CA TYR A 93 2.45 2.32 -9.11
C TYR A 93 3.89 2.86 -9.02
N PHE A 94 4.72 2.27 -8.17
CA PHE A 94 6.16 2.53 -8.18
C PHE A 94 6.88 1.53 -9.09
N ASP A 95 7.92 1.97 -9.80
CA ASP A 95 8.81 1.07 -10.53
C ASP A 95 9.55 0.14 -9.55
N SER A 96 9.87 -1.08 -9.99
CA SER A 96 10.60 -2.06 -9.19
C SER A 96 11.97 -1.58 -8.68
N LYS A 97 12.52 -0.53 -9.26
CA LYS A 97 13.76 0.13 -8.81
C LYS A 97 13.66 0.71 -7.40
N ILE A 98 12.45 0.89 -6.84
CA ILE A 98 12.27 1.35 -5.47
C ILE A 98 12.63 0.25 -4.45
N VAL A 99 12.58 -1.01 -4.84
CA VAL A 99 12.74 -2.14 -3.92
C VAL A 99 14.10 -2.15 -3.21
N PRO A 100 15.25 -1.94 -3.89
CA PRO A 100 16.52 -1.78 -3.21
C PRO A 100 16.52 -0.65 -2.17
N ALA A 101 15.91 0.49 -2.48
CA ALA A 101 15.83 1.61 -1.55
C ALA A 101 15.00 1.30 -0.30
N TRP A 102 13.92 0.50 -0.41
CA TRP A 102 13.19 -0.01 0.74
C TRP A 102 14.04 -0.90 1.63
N LEU A 103 14.82 -1.82 1.02
CA LEU A 103 15.72 -2.70 1.78
C LEU A 103 16.80 -1.92 2.49
N GLU A 104 17.52 -1.06 1.78
CA GLU A 104 18.57 -0.22 2.34
C GLU A 104 18.06 0.68 3.48
N ALA A 105 16.87 1.27 3.34
CA ALA A 105 16.22 2.02 4.40
C ALA A 105 15.91 1.13 5.60
N SER A 106 15.39 -0.08 5.37
CA SER A 106 15.09 -1.03 6.44
C SER A 106 16.35 -1.48 7.17
N GLU A 107 17.48 -1.70 6.48
CA GLU A 107 18.77 -2.03 7.08
C GLU A 107 19.30 -0.91 7.98
N ARG A 108 18.99 0.34 7.64
CA ARG A 108 19.31 1.51 8.49
C ARG A 108 18.36 1.70 9.69
N GLY A 109 17.36 0.82 9.85
CA GLY A 109 16.40 0.88 10.96
C GLY A 109 15.17 1.75 10.70
N VAL A 110 14.89 2.07 9.43
CA VAL A 110 13.62 2.67 9.02
C VAL A 110 12.60 1.56 8.83
N ASP A 111 11.47 1.65 9.47
CA ASP A 111 10.37 0.70 9.25
C ASP A 111 9.64 1.02 7.95
N ILE A 112 9.64 0.10 7.01
CA ILE A 112 8.94 0.25 5.73
C ILE A 112 7.73 -0.69 5.70
N LEU A 113 6.55 -0.13 5.41
CA LEU A 113 5.30 -0.86 5.22
C LEU A 113 4.77 -0.62 3.81
N VAL A 114 4.61 -1.70 3.05
CA VAL A 114 4.19 -1.67 1.65
C VAL A 114 2.84 -2.31 1.48
N GLY A 115 1.87 -1.60 0.91
CA GLY A 115 0.57 -2.11 0.49
C GLY A 115 0.51 -2.34 -1.02
N THR A 116 0.24 -3.57 -1.45
CA THR A 116 0.20 -3.91 -2.87
C THR A 116 -0.86 -4.97 -3.19
N PRO A 117 -1.52 -4.94 -4.36
CA PRO A 117 -2.41 -6.01 -4.78
C PRO A 117 -1.67 -7.29 -5.18
N SER A 118 -0.40 -7.19 -5.55
CA SER A 118 0.42 -8.33 -5.95
C SER A 118 1.90 -8.07 -5.67
N ARG A 119 2.68 -9.13 -5.52
CA ARG A 119 4.12 -9.07 -5.28
C ARG A 119 4.96 -8.92 -6.56
N MET A 120 4.39 -8.41 -7.65
CA MET A 120 5.13 -8.34 -8.91
C MET A 120 6.43 -7.55 -8.78
N GLN A 121 6.42 -6.41 -8.09
CA GLN A 121 7.63 -5.62 -7.84
C GLN A 121 8.63 -6.33 -6.91
N LEU A 122 8.12 -7.21 -6.05
CA LEU A 122 8.91 -7.89 -5.02
C LEU A 122 9.47 -9.25 -5.47
N LYS A 123 9.27 -9.65 -6.73
CA LYS A 123 9.73 -10.95 -7.25
C LYS A 123 11.25 -11.14 -7.17
N ALA A 124 12.01 -10.06 -7.16
CA ALA A 124 13.45 -10.09 -7.04
C ALA A 124 13.93 -10.29 -5.58
N LEU A 125 13.03 -10.19 -4.59
CA LEU A 125 13.36 -10.38 -3.17
C LEU A 125 13.27 -11.84 -2.79
N ASN A 126 14.20 -12.28 -1.95
CA ASN A 126 14.08 -13.56 -1.25
C ASN A 126 13.03 -13.42 -0.13
N GLY A 127 12.36 -14.53 0.20
CA GLY A 127 11.27 -14.52 1.18
C GLY A 127 11.69 -14.18 2.62
N ASP A 128 12.97 -14.17 2.92
CA ASP A 128 13.57 -13.79 4.20
C ASP A 128 13.89 -12.29 4.32
N GLN A 129 13.79 -11.54 3.22
CA GLN A 129 14.06 -10.09 3.20
C GLN A 129 12.86 -9.23 3.63
N TYR A 130 11.69 -9.82 3.81
CA TYR A 130 10.48 -9.09 4.22
C TYR A 130 9.46 -9.99 4.91
N ASP A 131 8.66 -9.38 5.79
CA ASP A 131 7.52 -10.01 6.43
C ASP A 131 6.27 -9.85 5.58
N LEU A 132 5.71 -10.95 5.12
CA LEU A 132 4.52 -10.96 4.27
C LEU A 132 3.24 -11.20 5.08
N LYS A 133 2.31 -10.26 5.01
CA LYS A 133 0.94 -10.41 5.48
C LYS A 133 -0.02 -10.46 4.31
N LYS A 134 -0.56 -11.63 4.03
CA LYS A 134 -1.61 -11.81 3.03
C LYS A 134 -2.97 -11.49 3.62
N LEU A 135 -3.72 -10.65 2.91
CA LEU A 135 -5.10 -10.30 3.22
C LEU A 135 -6.01 -10.98 2.22
N GLU A 136 -6.65 -12.03 2.66
CA GLU A 136 -7.51 -12.88 1.83
C GLU A 136 -8.96 -12.38 1.86
N VAL A 137 -9.63 -12.51 0.74
CA VAL A 137 -11.05 -12.20 0.58
C VAL A 137 -11.76 -13.43 0.05
N MET A 138 -12.90 -13.73 0.60
CA MET A 138 -13.73 -14.82 0.10
C MET A 138 -14.32 -14.46 -1.28
N CYS A 139 -14.31 -15.43 -2.18
CA CYS A 139 -15.06 -15.34 -3.42
C CYS A 139 -16.57 -15.14 -3.15
N SER A 140 -17.26 -14.48 -4.06
CA SER A 140 -18.74 -14.32 -3.98
C SER A 140 -19.48 -15.64 -3.84
N CYS A 141 -18.91 -16.76 -4.30
CA CYS A 141 -19.46 -18.09 -4.08
C CYS A 141 -19.32 -18.64 -2.65
N GLN A 142 -18.58 -17.94 -1.77
CA GLN A 142 -18.34 -18.27 -0.36
C GLN A 142 -17.65 -19.64 -0.08
N LYS A 143 -17.12 -20.28 -1.10
CA LYS A 143 -16.49 -21.62 -0.97
C LYS A 143 -14.96 -21.58 -0.99
N ARG A 144 -14.36 -20.51 -1.48
CA ARG A 144 -12.91 -20.37 -1.71
C ARG A 144 -12.47 -18.92 -1.57
N ASN A 145 -11.17 -18.74 -1.34
CA ASN A 145 -10.56 -17.43 -1.43
C ASN A 145 -10.62 -16.92 -2.89
N ALA A 146 -10.82 -15.62 -3.02
CA ALA A 146 -10.81 -14.97 -4.32
C ALA A 146 -9.38 -14.88 -4.88
N THR A 147 -9.25 -15.09 -6.17
CA THR A 147 -7.98 -14.98 -6.90
C THR A 147 -7.96 -13.80 -7.88
N ARG A 148 -9.13 -13.25 -8.17
CA ARG A 148 -9.31 -12.11 -9.08
C ARG A 148 -10.47 -11.22 -8.64
N VAL A 149 -10.51 -10.02 -9.19
CA VAL A 149 -11.58 -9.04 -8.97
C VAL A 149 -12.16 -8.65 -10.32
N MET A 150 -13.48 -8.60 -10.38
CA MET A 150 -14.21 -7.95 -11.47
C MET A 150 -14.89 -6.69 -10.93
N TYR A 151 -14.91 -5.66 -11.73
CA TYR A 151 -15.64 -4.44 -11.43
C TYR A 151 -16.93 -4.39 -12.26
N SER A 152 -18.02 -3.89 -11.68
CA SER A 152 -19.20 -3.49 -12.42
C SER A 152 -18.86 -2.35 -13.40
N GLU A 153 -19.69 -2.10 -14.39
CA GLU A 153 -19.48 -1.05 -15.40
C GLU A 153 -19.30 0.35 -14.75
N ASP A 154 -19.94 0.59 -13.63
CA ASP A 154 -19.82 1.84 -12.84
C ASP A 154 -18.59 1.88 -11.90
N LEU A 155 -17.78 0.83 -11.85
CA LEU A 155 -16.59 0.65 -11.01
C LEU A 155 -16.82 0.86 -9.49
N THR A 156 -18.07 0.83 -9.04
CA THR A 156 -18.39 1.17 -7.65
C THR A 156 -18.11 0.05 -6.67
N TYR A 157 -18.34 -1.20 -7.07
CA TYR A 157 -18.18 -2.36 -6.19
C TYR A 157 -17.41 -3.49 -6.86
N PRO A 158 -16.26 -3.89 -6.29
CA PRO A 158 -15.52 -5.04 -6.79
C PRO A 158 -16.22 -6.34 -6.41
N THR A 159 -16.37 -7.22 -7.38
CA THR A 159 -16.80 -8.61 -7.15
C THR A 159 -15.57 -9.51 -7.09
N HIS A 160 -15.41 -10.22 -5.97
CA HIS A 160 -14.29 -11.13 -5.76
C HIS A 160 -14.63 -12.52 -6.28
N LEU A 161 -13.80 -13.05 -7.16
CA LEU A 161 -13.99 -14.33 -7.81
C LEU A 161 -12.82 -15.27 -7.59
N CYS A 162 -13.09 -16.57 -7.44
CA CYS A 162 -12.08 -17.62 -7.49
C CYS A 162 -11.90 -18.15 -8.92
N ASP A 163 -10.94 -19.04 -9.13
CA ASP A 163 -10.61 -19.60 -10.46
C ASP A 163 -11.75 -20.39 -11.12
N ARG A 164 -12.79 -20.75 -10.33
CA ARG A 164 -13.95 -21.51 -10.81
C ARG A 164 -15.21 -20.66 -11.03
N CYS A 165 -15.16 -19.39 -10.70
CA CYS A 165 -16.22 -18.41 -10.96
C CYS A 165 -15.79 -17.40 -12.01
#